data_12d75eb7de7e782e790cf4b13cca8046
#
_entry.id   12d75eb7de7e782e790cf4b13cca8046
#
_cell.length_a   1.000
_cell.length_b   1.000
_cell.length_c   1.000
_cell.angle_alpha   90.00
_cell.angle_beta   90.00
_cell.angle_gamma   90.00
#
_symmetry.space_group_name_H-M   'P 1'
#
loop_
_entity.id
_entity.type
_entity.pdbx_description
1 polymer ?
#
loop_
_entity_poly.entity_id
_entity_poly.type
_entity_poly.pdbx_seq_one_letter_code
_entity_poly.pdbx_strand_id
1 'polypeptide(L)'
;MLRDRALGLLGITKHAYYYQSKEGKRGRKKSHYTTKMTSKNGLSEIIDTDQLVKEMVAIKSNPETDYGYRAMTAALQLKGYVINKKKVYRIMGDYQLLHEKRKKPGRVYVKHRRVDPWMPLEVIEMDIKFQWVVSHQCYAFILTVIDCFTRTVLHWQVAYSITQSQVIDAWEDVIVNYLQPYKMMDKKITIEIRNDNDARFAAHSVQKYLAENGLNQVFTHPYTPQENGHIESFHSILGRSLDRIGAFRTLQDLEQHLKGFYKTYNEVRLHGSLDHLPPKRFWKLWQEGLIESIERKNKGRRHKLLIPHYELSGSGHQKEHSARPLGRIKNTATVAAV
;
A
#
# COMPACT_ATOMS: atom_id res chain seq x y z
N MET A 1 23.62 -36.78 -39.94
CA MET A 1 22.46 -37.53 -39.40
C MET A 1 22.69 -38.15 -38.02
N LEU A 2 23.79 -38.89 -37.80
CA LEU A 2 24.07 -39.56 -36.50
C LEU A 2 24.21 -38.60 -35.29
N ARG A 3 24.90 -37.47 -35.46
CA ARG A 3 25.12 -36.48 -34.39
C ARG A 3 23.81 -35.87 -33.87
N ASP A 4 22.89 -35.49 -34.76
CA ASP A 4 21.65 -34.83 -34.36
C ASP A 4 20.72 -35.80 -33.62
N ARG A 5 20.77 -37.08 -34.00
CA ARG A 5 20.07 -38.14 -33.27
C ARG A 5 20.67 -38.41 -31.89
N ALA A 6 22.00 -38.37 -31.77
CA ALA A 6 22.70 -38.50 -30.49
C ALA A 6 22.40 -37.32 -29.55
N LEU A 7 22.40 -36.10 -30.06
CA LEU A 7 22.05 -34.89 -29.27
C LEU A 7 20.59 -34.95 -28.78
N GLY A 8 19.67 -35.41 -29.62
CA GLY A 8 18.26 -35.62 -29.26
C GLY A 8 18.09 -36.64 -28.12
N LEU A 9 18.82 -37.76 -28.18
CA LEU A 9 18.79 -38.79 -27.15
C LEU A 9 19.36 -38.30 -25.81
N LEU A 10 20.33 -37.40 -25.86
CA LEU A 10 20.97 -36.79 -24.67
C LEU A 10 20.21 -35.55 -24.16
N GLY A 11 19.15 -35.09 -24.80
CA GLY A 11 18.43 -33.87 -24.47
C GLY A 11 19.27 -32.59 -24.62
N ILE A 12 20.33 -32.62 -25.42
CA ILE A 12 21.26 -31.51 -25.64
C ILE A 12 20.88 -30.80 -26.95
N THR A 13 20.64 -29.50 -26.89
CA THR A 13 20.40 -28.69 -28.08
C THR A 13 21.70 -28.48 -28.89
N LYS A 14 21.59 -28.34 -30.24
CA LYS A 14 22.74 -27.98 -31.09
C LYS A 14 23.48 -26.75 -30.56
N HIS A 15 22.73 -25.75 -30.10
CA HIS A 15 23.30 -24.52 -29.52
C HIS A 15 24.12 -24.81 -28.28
N ALA A 16 23.66 -25.68 -27.40
CA ALA A 16 24.38 -26.03 -26.16
C ALA A 16 25.64 -26.86 -26.47
N TYR A 17 25.55 -27.76 -27.50
CA TYR A 17 26.67 -28.57 -27.94
C TYR A 17 27.83 -27.75 -28.56
N TYR A 18 27.50 -26.73 -29.37
CA TYR A 18 28.51 -25.85 -29.99
C TYR A 18 28.84 -24.63 -29.11
N TYR A 19 28.24 -24.50 -27.93
CA TYR A 19 28.50 -23.38 -27.07
C TYR A 19 29.91 -23.46 -26.52
N GLN A 20 30.79 -22.58 -27.00
CA GLN A 20 32.09 -22.32 -26.40
C GLN A 20 31.94 -21.14 -25.46
N SER A 21 32.24 -21.33 -24.17
CA SER A 21 32.27 -20.24 -23.20
C SER A 21 33.35 -19.23 -23.60
N LYS A 22 32.94 -18.01 -23.98
CA LYS A 22 33.93 -16.94 -24.17
C LYS A 22 34.53 -16.62 -22.81
N GLU A 23 35.85 -16.69 -22.71
CA GLU A 23 36.60 -16.23 -21.54
C GLU A 23 36.29 -14.75 -21.32
N GLY A 24 35.71 -14.42 -20.18
CA GLY A 24 35.31 -13.06 -19.80
C GLY A 24 34.00 -13.03 -19.05
N LYS A 25 33.93 -12.26 -17.99
CA LYS A 25 32.68 -12.05 -17.24
C LYS A 25 31.68 -11.33 -18.15
N ARG A 26 30.61 -12.03 -18.55
CA ARG A 26 29.52 -11.43 -19.33
C ARG A 26 28.83 -10.34 -18.49
N GLY A 27 28.59 -9.18 -19.08
CA GLY A 27 27.80 -8.10 -18.53
C GLY A 27 28.60 -6.86 -18.14
N ARG A 28 27.87 -5.78 -17.84
CA ARG A 28 28.46 -4.49 -17.41
C ARG A 28 29.16 -4.66 -16.06
N LYS A 29 30.36 -4.12 -15.87
CA LYS A 29 31.07 -4.09 -14.59
C LYS A 29 30.15 -3.55 -13.47
N LYS A 30 30.24 -4.15 -12.27
CA LYS A 30 29.48 -3.71 -11.09
C LYS A 30 29.94 -2.28 -10.72
N SER A 31 29.02 -1.32 -10.69
CA SER A 31 29.31 0.04 -10.21
C SER A 31 29.32 0.07 -8.68
N HIS A 32 30.32 0.68 -8.10
CA HIS A 32 30.44 0.94 -6.65
C HIS A 32 29.85 2.29 -6.24
N TYR A 33 29.45 3.12 -7.19
CA TYR A 33 28.93 4.47 -6.96
C TYR A 33 27.46 4.57 -7.38
N THR A 34 26.71 5.44 -6.72
CA THR A 34 25.31 5.75 -7.04
C THR A 34 25.12 7.26 -7.03
N THR A 35 24.46 7.78 -8.06
CA THR A 35 24.14 9.21 -8.14
C THR A 35 22.96 9.50 -7.19
N LYS A 36 23.08 10.58 -6.42
CA LYS A 36 22.01 11.15 -5.59
C LYS A 36 21.73 12.57 -6.07
N MET A 37 20.48 12.86 -6.39
CA MET A 37 20.02 14.20 -6.73
C MET A 37 19.82 15.00 -5.44
N THR A 38 20.55 16.11 -5.28
CA THR A 38 20.60 16.85 -4.00
C THR A 38 19.68 18.07 -4.00
N SER A 39 19.30 18.58 -5.19
CA SER A 39 18.42 19.75 -5.30
C SER A 39 17.59 19.72 -6.58
N LYS A 40 16.55 20.57 -6.63
CA LYS A 40 15.72 20.79 -7.82
C LYS A 40 16.48 21.35 -9.03
N ASN A 41 17.63 21.95 -8.80
CA ASN A 41 18.47 22.57 -9.85
C ASN A 41 19.40 21.56 -10.54
N GLY A 42 19.18 20.25 -10.35
CA GLY A 42 19.97 19.22 -11.01
C GLY A 42 21.35 18.97 -10.42
N LEU A 43 21.68 19.56 -9.27
CA LEU A 43 22.90 19.23 -8.55
C LEU A 43 22.84 17.76 -8.13
N SER A 44 23.88 17.01 -8.46
CA SER A 44 24.00 15.60 -8.13
C SER A 44 25.29 15.33 -7.39
N GLU A 45 25.22 14.40 -6.45
CA GLU A 45 26.34 13.89 -5.67
C GLU A 45 26.58 12.42 -6.03
N ILE A 46 27.84 12.02 -6.06
CA ILE A 46 28.22 10.61 -6.25
C ILE A 46 28.43 9.99 -4.88
N ILE A 47 27.55 9.07 -4.54
CA ILE A 47 27.57 8.35 -3.26
C ILE A 47 28.20 6.98 -3.46
N ASP A 48 29.09 6.61 -2.59
CA ASP A 48 29.71 5.32 -2.58
C ASP A 48 28.75 4.23 -2.00
N THR A 49 29.07 2.94 -2.23
CA THR A 49 28.22 1.82 -1.80
C THR A 49 28.13 1.70 -0.29
N ASP A 50 29.18 2.00 0.47
CA ASP A 50 29.17 1.86 1.94
C ASP A 50 28.27 2.91 2.59
N GLN A 51 28.29 4.13 2.06
CA GLN A 51 27.36 5.19 2.49
C GLN A 51 25.90 4.85 2.14
N LEU A 52 25.66 4.27 0.96
CA LEU A 52 24.35 3.78 0.57
C LEU A 52 23.84 2.65 1.47
N VAL A 53 24.74 1.74 1.90
CA VAL A 53 24.42 0.66 2.83
C VAL A 53 24.05 1.19 4.21
N LYS A 54 24.78 2.19 4.73
CA LYS A 54 24.39 2.86 5.99
C LYS A 54 22.97 3.41 5.92
N GLU A 55 22.60 4.01 4.79
CA GLU A 55 21.24 4.51 4.56
C GLU A 55 20.19 3.37 4.54
N MET A 56 20.51 2.24 3.87
CA MET A 56 19.63 1.07 3.86
C MET A 56 19.44 0.49 5.27
N VAL A 57 20.51 0.40 6.07
CA VAL A 57 20.45 -0.06 7.46
C VAL A 57 19.59 0.88 8.30
N ALA A 58 19.77 2.19 8.17
CA ALA A 58 18.97 3.19 8.87
C ALA A 58 17.46 3.08 8.53
N ILE A 59 17.11 2.79 7.27
CA ILE A 59 15.70 2.54 6.88
C ILE A 59 15.20 1.24 7.53
N LYS A 60 16.00 0.19 7.58
CA LYS A 60 15.60 -1.11 8.15
C LYS A 60 15.58 -1.14 9.67
N SER A 61 16.30 -0.23 10.35
CA SER A 61 16.31 -0.16 11.83
C SER A 61 14.94 0.18 12.43
N ASN A 62 14.08 0.89 11.68
CA ASN A 62 12.70 1.07 12.10
C ASN A 62 11.86 -0.13 11.64
N PRO A 63 11.27 -0.90 12.56
CA PRO A 63 10.48 -2.09 12.25
C PRO A 63 9.27 -1.81 11.32
N GLU A 64 8.72 -0.59 11.33
CA GLU A 64 7.62 -0.21 10.44
C GLU A 64 8.08 0.00 8.99
N THR A 65 9.38 0.23 8.77
CA THR A 65 9.98 0.43 7.45
C THR A 65 11.02 -0.64 7.10
N ASP A 66 10.92 -1.83 7.71
CA ASP A 66 11.76 -2.99 7.36
C ASP A 66 11.37 -3.53 5.99
N TYR A 67 11.85 -2.88 4.95
CA TYR A 67 11.45 -3.11 3.56
C TYR A 67 12.26 -4.23 2.89
N GLY A 68 11.57 -5.05 2.08
CA GLY A 68 12.23 -5.88 1.07
C GLY A 68 12.76 -5.02 -0.09
N TYR A 69 13.62 -5.60 -0.94
CA TYR A 69 14.40 -4.86 -1.96
C TYR A 69 13.57 -3.94 -2.89
N ARG A 70 12.30 -4.26 -3.18
CA ARG A 70 11.45 -3.42 -4.06
C ARG A 70 11.05 -2.12 -3.37
N ALA A 71 10.53 -2.22 -2.16
CA ALA A 71 10.17 -1.04 -1.36
C ALA A 71 11.42 -0.27 -0.92
N MET A 72 12.54 -0.96 -0.61
CA MET A 72 13.83 -0.33 -0.37
C MET A 72 14.31 0.48 -1.58
N THR A 73 14.12 -0.03 -2.80
CA THR A 73 14.44 0.74 -4.01
C THR A 73 13.65 2.04 -4.07
N ALA A 74 12.34 1.97 -3.85
CA ALA A 74 11.50 3.16 -3.86
C ALA A 74 11.84 4.13 -2.72
N ALA A 75 12.13 3.61 -1.51
CA ALA A 75 12.57 4.43 -0.37
C ALA A 75 13.84 5.21 -0.68
N LEU A 76 14.83 4.57 -1.29
CA LEU A 76 16.06 5.24 -1.73
C LEU A 76 15.80 6.25 -2.84
N GLN A 77 14.95 5.90 -3.82
CA GLN A 77 14.58 6.83 -4.88
C GLN A 77 13.85 8.07 -4.32
N LEU A 78 12.93 7.89 -3.37
CA LEU A 78 12.27 9.01 -2.68
C LEU A 78 13.24 9.91 -1.89
N LYS A 79 14.43 9.41 -1.56
CA LYS A 79 15.55 10.18 -0.97
C LYS A 79 16.49 10.76 -2.02
N GLY A 80 16.16 10.68 -3.32
CA GLY A 80 16.91 11.26 -4.43
C GLY A 80 17.91 10.32 -5.10
N TYR A 81 18.04 9.06 -4.68
CA TYR A 81 18.99 8.15 -5.32
C TYR A 81 18.50 7.67 -6.69
N VAL A 82 19.29 7.84 -7.71
CA VAL A 82 19.07 7.30 -9.06
C VAL A 82 19.56 5.87 -9.10
N ILE A 83 18.72 4.95 -8.66
CA ILE A 83 19.10 3.53 -8.48
C ILE A 83 17.99 2.61 -9.00
N ASN A 84 18.39 1.43 -9.51
CA ASN A 84 17.45 0.42 -9.97
C ASN A 84 17.36 -0.78 -9.00
N LYS A 85 16.24 -1.51 -9.08
CA LYS A 85 15.95 -2.65 -8.21
C LYS A 85 16.98 -3.79 -8.27
N LYS A 86 17.67 -3.99 -9.42
CA LYS A 86 18.69 -5.04 -9.56
C LYS A 86 19.92 -4.70 -8.75
N LYS A 87 20.35 -3.43 -8.75
CA LYS A 87 21.48 -2.95 -7.94
C LYS A 87 21.16 -3.03 -6.45
N VAL A 88 19.96 -2.58 -6.03
CA VAL A 88 19.50 -2.68 -4.63
C VAL A 88 19.45 -4.13 -4.16
N TYR A 89 18.85 -5.04 -4.96
CA TYR A 89 18.79 -6.46 -4.64
C TYR A 89 20.19 -7.07 -4.42
N ARG A 90 21.14 -6.76 -5.32
CA ARG A 90 22.53 -7.24 -5.20
C ARG A 90 23.18 -6.72 -3.92
N ILE A 91 23.13 -5.39 -3.67
CA ILE A 91 23.74 -4.80 -2.48
C ILE A 91 23.12 -5.39 -1.21
N MET A 92 21.79 -5.49 -1.14
CA MET A 92 21.11 -6.11 0.00
C MET A 92 21.50 -7.58 0.20
N GLY A 93 21.82 -8.30 -0.88
CA GLY A 93 22.33 -9.67 -0.82
C GLY A 93 23.78 -9.72 -0.30
N ASP A 94 24.65 -8.87 -0.87
CA ASP A 94 26.07 -8.80 -0.51
C ASP A 94 26.26 -8.44 0.99
N TYR A 95 25.35 -7.64 1.58
CA TYR A 95 25.38 -7.19 2.99
C TYR A 95 24.34 -7.89 3.90
N GLN A 96 23.76 -9.02 3.47
CA GLN A 96 22.81 -9.84 4.25
C GLN A 96 21.57 -9.09 4.76
N LEU A 97 21.09 -8.09 3.99
CA LEU A 97 19.92 -7.29 4.32
C LEU A 97 18.60 -7.83 3.72
N LEU A 98 18.66 -8.94 2.96
CA LEU A 98 17.47 -9.56 2.37
C LEU A 98 16.68 -10.35 3.42
N HIS A 99 15.36 -10.28 3.33
CA HIS A 99 14.51 -11.17 4.12
C HIS A 99 14.63 -12.62 3.64
N GLU A 100 14.51 -13.55 4.56
CA GLU A 100 14.41 -14.98 4.24
C GLU A 100 13.19 -15.25 3.35
N LYS A 101 13.36 -16.15 2.40
CA LYS A 101 12.27 -16.59 1.53
C LYS A 101 11.33 -17.52 2.30
N ARG A 102 10.17 -17.02 2.72
CA ARG A 102 9.12 -17.86 3.30
C ARG A 102 8.43 -18.66 2.20
N LYS A 103 8.33 -19.99 2.38
CA LYS A 103 7.46 -20.83 1.55
C LYS A 103 6.02 -20.40 1.81
N LYS A 104 5.32 -20.00 0.77
CA LYS A 104 3.87 -19.70 0.89
C LYS A 104 3.12 -21.02 0.88
N PRO A 105 2.20 -21.26 1.82
CA PRO A 105 1.29 -22.40 1.74
C PRO A 105 0.47 -22.29 0.45
N GLY A 106 0.09 -23.44 -0.11
CA GLY A 106 -0.82 -23.49 -1.27
C GLY A 106 -2.10 -22.73 -0.95
N ARG A 107 -2.52 -21.85 -1.84
CA ARG A 107 -3.79 -21.11 -1.65
C ARG A 107 -4.93 -21.90 -2.26
N VAL A 108 -5.94 -22.21 -1.46
CA VAL A 108 -7.25 -22.60 -1.98
C VAL A 108 -7.92 -21.31 -2.47
N TYR A 109 -8.25 -21.28 -3.76
CA TYR A 109 -8.90 -20.11 -4.36
C TYR A 109 -10.41 -20.20 -4.12
N VAL A 110 -10.95 -19.23 -3.39
CA VAL A 110 -12.39 -19.03 -3.24
C VAL A 110 -12.79 -17.85 -4.13
N LYS A 111 -13.79 -18.05 -4.99
CA LYS A 111 -14.31 -16.96 -5.84
C LYS A 111 -15.09 -15.98 -4.97
N HIS A 112 -14.66 -14.72 -4.94
CA HIS A 112 -15.30 -13.64 -4.17
C HIS A 112 -15.40 -12.37 -5.02
N ARG A 113 -16.34 -11.50 -4.66
CA ARG A 113 -16.43 -10.16 -5.26
C ARG A 113 -15.23 -9.32 -4.80
N ARG A 114 -14.45 -8.85 -5.74
CA ARG A 114 -13.30 -8.00 -5.45
C ARG A 114 -13.73 -6.55 -5.26
N VAL A 115 -13.25 -5.91 -4.20
CA VAL A 115 -13.35 -4.47 -3.99
C VAL A 115 -12.26 -3.79 -4.81
N ASP A 116 -12.63 -2.98 -5.79
CA ASP A 116 -11.70 -2.31 -6.72
C ASP A 116 -12.23 -0.92 -7.12
N PRO A 117 -12.21 0.07 -6.18
CA PRO A 117 -12.74 1.41 -6.40
C PRO A 117 -12.00 2.14 -7.53
N TRP A 118 -12.67 3.13 -8.15
CA TRP A 118 -12.11 3.94 -9.24
C TRP A 118 -11.43 5.21 -8.75
N MET A 119 -11.82 5.69 -7.57
CA MET A 119 -11.37 6.94 -7.01
C MET A 119 -11.34 6.89 -5.48
N PRO A 120 -10.64 7.84 -4.84
CA PRO A 120 -10.67 7.99 -3.38
C PRO A 120 -12.09 8.18 -2.85
N LEU A 121 -12.37 7.61 -1.68
CA LEU A 121 -13.62 7.74 -0.93
C LEU A 121 -14.86 7.12 -1.60
N GLU A 122 -14.70 6.35 -2.67
CA GLU A 122 -15.80 5.61 -3.31
C GLU A 122 -16.20 4.38 -2.49
N VAL A 123 -15.23 3.67 -1.95
CA VAL A 123 -15.43 2.51 -1.07
C VAL A 123 -14.58 2.66 0.17
N ILE A 124 -15.22 2.62 1.32
CA ILE A 124 -14.57 2.76 2.63
C ILE A 124 -14.88 1.51 3.45
N GLU A 125 -13.86 0.91 4.05
CA GLU A 125 -14.02 -0.23 4.96
C GLU A 125 -13.85 0.22 6.40
N MET A 126 -14.66 -0.35 7.33
CA MET A 126 -14.48 -0.18 8.77
C MET A 126 -14.51 -1.53 9.48
N ASP A 127 -13.72 -1.64 10.55
CA ASP A 127 -13.64 -2.86 11.34
C ASP A 127 -13.05 -2.57 12.73
N ILE A 128 -13.23 -3.51 13.68
CA ILE A 128 -12.73 -3.41 15.05
C ILE A 128 -11.75 -4.54 15.33
N LYS A 129 -10.53 -4.15 15.73
CA LYS A 129 -9.51 -5.07 16.23
C LYS A 129 -9.44 -5.03 17.74
N PHE A 130 -9.22 -6.20 18.36
CA PHE A 130 -9.05 -6.33 19.80
C PHE A 130 -7.59 -6.36 20.19
N GLN A 131 -7.25 -5.71 21.33
CA GLN A 131 -5.93 -5.76 21.93
C GLN A 131 -6.06 -5.91 23.46
N TRP A 132 -5.32 -6.88 24.02
CA TRP A 132 -5.32 -7.10 25.46
C TRP A 132 -4.58 -6.00 26.21
N VAL A 133 -5.17 -5.50 27.32
CA VAL A 133 -4.58 -4.50 28.22
C VAL A 133 -4.48 -5.06 29.63
N VAL A 134 -3.27 -5.01 30.20
CA VAL A 134 -2.93 -5.73 31.42
C VAL A 134 -3.60 -5.10 32.67
N SER A 135 -3.63 -3.78 32.78
CA SER A 135 -4.12 -3.10 34.02
C SER A 135 -5.58 -3.43 34.35
N HIS A 136 -6.42 -3.58 33.34
CA HIS A 136 -7.84 -3.87 33.52
C HIS A 136 -8.19 -5.33 33.22
N GLN A 137 -7.20 -6.15 32.83
CA GLN A 137 -7.38 -7.56 32.46
C GLN A 137 -8.54 -7.75 31.46
N CYS A 138 -8.63 -6.86 30.46
CA CYS A 138 -9.67 -6.90 29.45
C CYS A 138 -9.14 -6.45 28.08
N TYR A 139 -9.93 -6.67 27.05
CA TYR A 139 -9.64 -6.20 25.71
C TYR A 139 -10.02 -4.73 25.53
N ALA A 140 -9.14 -3.96 24.92
CA ALA A 140 -9.47 -2.70 24.29
C ALA A 140 -9.87 -2.95 22.81
N PHE A 141 -10.78 -2.11 22.31
CA PHE A 141 -11.34 -2.17 20.98
C PHE A 141 -10.73 -1.04 20.15
N ILE A 142 -10.16 -1.37 19.01
CA ILE A 142 -9.54 -0.43 18.08
C ILE A 142 -10.42 -0.36 16.84
N LEU A 143 -11.26 0.68 16.74
CA LEU A 143 -12.03 0.97 15.54
C LEU A 143 -11.13 1.64 14.51
N THR A 144 -11.20 1.19 13.27
CA THR A 144 -10.47 1.78 12.14
C THR A 144 -11.38 1.95 10.94
N VAL A 145 -11.28 3.10 10.27
CA VAL A 145 -11.97 3.43 9.02
C VAL A 145 -10.89 3.70 7.97
N ILE A 146 -10.92 2.98 6.85
CA ILE A 146 -9.88 3.05 5.80
C ILE A 146 -10.50 3.24 4.42
N ASP A 147 -9.93 4.14 3.62
CA ASP A 147 -10.27 4.28 2.20
C ASP A 147 -9.64 3.16 1.37
N CYS A 148 -10.47 2.45 0.60
CA CYS A 148 -10.04 1.31 -0.19
C CYS A 148 -9.22 1.66 -1.43
N PHE A 149 -9.27 2.89 -1.92
CA PHE A 149 -8.48 3.33 -3.06
C PHE A 149 -7.07 3.77 -2.65
N THR A 150 -6.97 4.74 -1.74
CA THR A 150 -5.70 5.32 -1.30
C THR A 150 -5.03 4.55 -0.17
N ARG A 151 -5.74 3.64 0.49
CA ARG A 151 -5.29 2.94 1.72
C ARG A 151 -5.09 3.90 2.90
N THR A 152 -5.58 5.13 2.82
CA THR A 152 -5.49 6.08 3.92
C THR A 152 -6.43 5.68 5.04
N VAL A 153 -5.91 5.56 6.25
CA VAL A 153 -6.76 5.49 7.43
C VAL A 153 -7.35 6.88 7.66
N LEU A 154 -8.67 6.98 7.58
CA LEU A 154 -9.44 8.21 7.69
C LEU A 154 -9.73 8.55 9.15
N HIS A 155 -10.12 7.53 9.92
CA HIS A 155 -10.41 7.64 11.34
C HIS A 155 -9.92 6.42 12.10
N TRP A 156 -9.53 6.60 13.34
CA TRP A 156 -9.27 5.52 14.29
C TRP A 156 -9.55 6.00 15.72
N GLN A 157 -9.98 5.09 16.57
CA GLN A 157 -10.13 5.33 18.00
C GLN A 157 -9.91 4.04 18.78
N VAL A 158 -9.57 4.16 20.06
CA VAL A 158 -9.39 3.03 20.96
C VAL A 158 -10.08 3.30 22.29
N ALA A 159 -10.82 2.31 22.78
CA ALA A 159 -11.51 2.38 24.07
C ALA A 159 -11.72 0.98 24.63
N TYR A 160 -12.05 0.87 25.91
CA TYR A 160 -12.48 -0.41 26.50
C TYR A 160 -13.87 -0.85 26.04
N SER A 161 -14.63 0.04 25.42
CA SER A 161 -15.93 -0.23 24.83
C SER A 161 -16.12 0.70 23.63
N ILE A 162 -16.62 0.19 22.52
CA ILE A 162 -17.07 0.97 21.38
C ILE A 162 -18.59 0.86 21.30
N THR A 163 -19.26 1.99 21.45
CA THR A 163 -20.72 2.10 21.39
C THR A 163 -21.18 2.52 20.00
N GLN A 164 -22.49 2.40 19.73
CA GLN A 164 -23.11 2.89 18.49
C GLN A 164 -22.88 4.39 18.29
N SER A 165 -22.95 5.19 19.39
CA SER A 165 -22.68 6.63 19.33
C SER A 165 -21.26 6.90 18.86
N GLN A 166 -20.27 6.19 19.40
CA GLN A 166 -18.86 6.34 18.98
C GLN A 166 -18.62 5.92 17.54
N VAL A 167 -19.40 4.98 17.00
CA VAL A 167 -19.35 4.65 15.55
C VAL A 167 -19.93 5.81 14.73
N ILE A 168 -21.01 6.44 15.20
CA ILE A 168 -21.59 7.63 14.55
C ILE A 168 -20.61 8.79 14.59
N ASP A 169 -19.99 9.07 15.75
CA ASP A 169 -18.99 10.13 15.92
C ASP A 169 -17.79 9.91 14.96
N ALA A 170 -17.35 8.65 14.77
CA ALA A 170 -16.31 8.31 13.82
C ALA A 170 -16.71 8.63 12.37
N TRP A 171 -17.96 8.39 11.99
CA TRP A 171 -18.47 8.74 10.67
C TRP A 171 -18.68 10.23 10.49
N GLU A 172 -19.11 10.95 11.52
CA GLU A 172 -19.19 12.41 11.51
C GLU A 172 -17.80 13.01 11.25
N ASP A 173 -16.75 12.53 11.93
CA ASP A 173 -15.37 12.93 11.69
C ASP A 173 -14.93 12.66 10.22
N VAL A 174 -15.27 11.50 9.66
CA VAL A 174 -14.96 11.17 8.26
C VAL A 174 -15.72 12.06 7.29
N ILE A 175 -17.00 12.34 7.54
CA ILE A 175 -17.83 13.21 6.70
C ILE A 175 -17.22 14.62 6.68
N VAL A 176 -16.97 15.20 7.86
CA VAL A 176 -16.50 16.58 8.01
C VAL A 176 -15.08 16.76 7.47
N ASN A 177 -14.17 15.84 7.75
CA ASN A 177 -12.76 16.00 7.41
C ASN A 177 -12.37 15.46 6.02
N TYR A 178 -13.21 14.60 5.42
CA TYR A 178 -12.89 13.97 4.13
C TYR A 178 -14.01 14.10 3.09
N LEU A 179 -15.25 13.67 3.39
CA LEU A 179 -16.27 13.62 2.35
C LEU A 179 -16.69 15.01 1.89
N GLN A 180 -16.91 15.94 2.82
CA GLN A 180 -17.31 17.32 2.51
C GLN A 180 -16.18 18.11 1.82
N PRO A 181 -14.92 18.15 2.31
CA PRO A 181 -13.83 18.90 1.66
C PRO A 181 -13.53 18.42 0.24
N TYR A 182 -13.73 17.12 -0.02
CA TYR A 182 -13.54 16.54 -1.36
C TYR A 182 -14.81 16.54 -2.21
N LYS A 183 -15.88 17.22 -1.74
CA LYS A 183 -17.19 17.33 -2.41
C LYS A 183 -17.76 15.99 -2.86
N MET A 184 -17.55 14.96 -2.02
CA MET A 184 -18.03 13.62 -2.34
C MET A 184 -19.53 13.51 -2.25
N MET A 185 -20.15 14.29 -1.34
CA MET A 185 -21.60 14.34 -1.13
C MET A 185 -22.34 14.99 -2.32
N ASP A 186 -21.65 15.85 -3.08
CA ASP A 186 -22.23 16.55 -4.26
C ASP A 186 -22.15 15.70 -5.53
N LYS A 187 -21.38 14.62 -5.51
CA LYS A 187 -21.19 13.75 -6.66
C LYS A 187 -22.36 12.76 -6.79
N LYS A 188 -22.81 12.52 -8.01
CA LYS A 188 -23.80 11.46 -8.31
C LYS A 188 -23.15 10.08 -8.31
N ILE A 189 -22.46 9.73 -7.22
CA ILE A 189 -21.84 8.43 -7.00
C ILE A 189 -22.33 7.85 -5.68
N THR A 190 -22.46 6.55 -5.62
CA THR A 190 -22.77 5.84 -4.37
C THR A 190 -21.49 5.62 -3.60
N ILE A 191 -21.39 6.21 -2.40
CA ILE A 191 -20.28 5.93 -1.46
C ILE A 191 -20.64 4.65 -0.72
N GLU A 192 -19.83 3.60 -0.89
CA GLU A 192 -20.07 2.30 -0.29
C GLU A 192 -19.28 2.15 1.01
N ILE A 193 -19.98 1.86 2.10
CA ILE A 193 -19.39 1.60 3.42
C ILE A 193 -19.45 0.10 3.67
N ARG A 194 -18.30 -0.55 3.80
CA ARG A 194 -18.20 -1.98 4.05
C ARG A 194 -17.77 -2.29 5.47
N ASN A 195 -18.48 -3.20 6.09
CA ASN A 195 -18.19 -3.71 7.42
C ASN A 195 -18.69 -5.16 7.55
N ASP A 196 -18.26 -5.84 8.60
CA ASP A 196 -18.82 -7.12 8.99
C ASP A 196 -20.20 -6.99 9.68
N ASN A 197 -20.77 -8.12 10.12
CA ASN A 197 -22.07 -8.14 10.80
C ASN A 197 -21.95 -7.89 12.31
N ASP A 198 -20.96 -7.15 12.78
CA ASP A 198 -20.87 -6.75 14.19
C ASP A 198 -22.12 -5.96 14.61
N ALA A 199 -22.69 -6.30 15.77
CA ALA A 199 -23.92 -5.71 16.27
C ALA A 199 -23.85 -4.17 16.41
N ARG A 200 -22.66 -3.62 16.64
CA ARG A 200 -22.42 -2.16 16.73
C ARG A 200 -22.61 -1.47 15.39
N PHE A 201 -22.19 -2.12 14.31
CA PHE A 201 -22.36 -1.62 12.93
C PHE A 201 -23.76 -1.87 12.39
N ALA A 202 -24.37 -2.99 12.79
CA ALA A 202 -25.73 -3.38 12.41
C ALA A 202 -26.82 -2.65 13.23
N ALA A 203 -26.45 -1.80 14.18
CA ALA A 203 -27.39 -1.06 14.99
C ALA A 203 -28.24 -0.11 14.14
N HIS A 204 -29.55 -0.05 14.39
CA HIS A 204 -30.49 0.78 13.63
C HIS A 204 -30.09 2.26 13.60
N SER A 205 -29.57 2.79 14.72
CA SER A 205 -29.07 4.18 14.81
C SER A 205 -27.94 4.47 13.84
N VAL A 206 -26.99 3.52 13.69
CA VAL A 206 -25.85 3.66 12.77
C VAL A 206 -26.33 3.56 11.32
N GLN A 207 -27.16 2.56 10.99
CA GLN A 207 -27.71 2.40 9.64
C GLN A 207 -28.53 3.63 9.23
N LYS A 208 -29.37 4.14 10.13
CA LYS A 208 -30.17 5.36 9.90
C LYS A 208 -29.26 6.56 9.65
N TYR A 209 -28.26 6.78 10.48
CA TYR A 209 -27.31 7.90 10.33
C TYR A 209 -26.58 7.85 8.98
N LEU A 210 -26.07 6.69 8.59
CA LEU A 210 -25.38 6.52 7.31
C LEU A 210 -26.33 6.79 6.12
N ALA A 211 -27.55 6.26 6.17
CA ALA A 211 -28.55 6.47 5.12
C ALA A 211 -28.96 7.93 4.99
N GLU A 212 -29.20 8.64 6.11
CA GLU A 212 -29.51 10.07 6.14
C GLU A 212 -28.41 10.94 5.54
N ASN A 213 -27.15 10.48 5.64
CA ASN A 213 -26.00 11.13 5.00
C ASN A 213 -25.69 10.60 3.58
N GLY A 214 -26.59 9.82 2.96
CA GLY A 214 -26.40 9.32 1.60
C GLY A 214 -25.29 8.27 1.44
N LEU A 215 -24.89 7.61 2.54
CA LEU A 215 -23.87 6.58 2.58
C LEU A 215 -24.53 5.20 2.50
N ASN A 216 -24.07 4.36 1.57
CA ASN A 216 -24.64 3.02 1.34
C ASN A 216 -23.88 1.98 2.13
N GLN A 217 -24.45 1.51 3.25
CA GLN A 217 -23.85 0.46 4.06
C GLN A 217 -24.04 -0.92 3.43
N VAL A 218 -22.93 -1.66 3.29
CA VAL A 218 -22.87 -3.01 2.73
C VAL A 218 -22.24 -3.94 3.74
N PHE A 219 -23.03 -4.91 4.21
CA PHE A 219 -22.52 -5.97 5.10
C PHE A 219 -21.84 -7.06 4.28
N THR A 220 -20.69 -7.53 4.75
CA THR A 220 -20.00 -8.66 4.14
C THR A 220 -20.74 -9.96 4.40
N HIS A 221 -20.66 -10.90 3.45
CA HIS A 221 -21.25 -12.22 3.65
C HIS A 221 -20.52 -12.98 4.76
N PRO A 222 -21.25 -13.78 5.55
CA PRO A 222 -20.63 -14.63 6.54
C PRO A 222 -19.54 -15.52 5.93
N TYR A 223 -18.42 -15.67 6.61
CA TYR A 223 -17.26 -16.49 6.19
C TYR A 223 -16.59 -16.05 4.88
N THR A 224 -16.77 -14.80 4.44
CA THR A 224 -16.11 -14.23 3.26
C THR A 224 -15.20 -13.04 3.60
N PRO A 225 -14.12 -13.29 4.36
CA PRO A 225 -13.21 -12.22 4.79
C PRO A 225 -12.63 -11.44 3.61
N GLN A 226 -12.55 -12.04 2.42
CA GLN A 226 -12.01 -11.40 1.21
C GLN A 226 -12.81 -10.18 0.75
N GLU A 227 -14.04 -9.99 1.23
CA GLU A 227 -14.90 -8.84 0.91
C GLU A 227 -14.50 -7.58 1.70
N ASN A 228 -13.77 -7.73 2.83
CA ASN A 228 -13.13 -6.66 3.60
C ASN A 228 -11.59 -6.74 3.52
N GLY A 229 -11.06 -7.18 2.39
CA GLY A 229 -9.65 -7.54 2.24
C GLY A 229 -8.66 -6.39 2.44
N HIS A 230 -9.08 -5.14 2.35
CA HIS A 230 -8.20 -4.00 2.56
C HIS A 230 -7.96 -3.74 4.04
N ILE A 231 -9.04 -3.71 4.85
CA ILE A 231 -8.92 -3.52 6.28
C ILE A 231 -8.31 -4.75 6.96
N GLU A 232 -8.56 -5.97 6.46
CA GLU A 232 -7.87 -7.17 6.95
C GLU A 232 -6.36 -7.13 6.70
N SER A 233 -5.95 -6.69 5.49
CA SER A 233 -4.54 -6.46 5.18
C SER A 233 -3.92 -5.40 6.09
N PHE A 234 -4.67 -4.34 6.40
CA PHE A 234 -4.27 -3.32 7.36
C PHE A 234 -4.16 -3.91 8.77
N HIS A 235 -5.15 -4.65 9.25
CA HIS A 235 -5.14 -5.31 10.57
C HIS A 235 -3.98 -6.31 10.72
N SER A 236 -3.58 -6.97 9.63
CA SER A 236 -2.38 -7.81 9.63
C SER A 236 -1.09 -6.99 9.82
N ILE A 237 -1.03 -5.76 9.31
CA ILE A 237 0.11 -4.86 9.53
C ILE A 237 0.09 -4.32 10.96
N LEU A 238 -1.07 -3.85 11.44
CA LEU A 238 -1.26 -3.38 12.80
C LEU A 238 -0.94 -4.48 13.82
N GLY A 239 -1.44 -5.72 13.60
CA GLY A 239 -1.17 -6.86 14.46
C GLY A 239 0.32 -7.10 14.66
N ARG A 240 1.11 -7.10 13.57
CA ARG A 240 2.58 -7.24 13.69
C ARG A 240 3.24 -6.12 14.47
N SER A 241 2.70 -4.90 14.43
CA SER A 241 3.18 -3.78 15.24
C SER A 241 2.87 -3.97 16.72
N LEU A 242 1.64 -4.40 17.03
CA LEU A 242 1.19 -4.70 18.39
C LEU A 242 1.95 -5.90 18.99
N ASP A 243 2.12 -6.97 18.22
CA ASP A 243 2.81 -8.20 18.65
C ASP A 243 4.29 -7.94 19.03
N ARG A 244 4.96 -6.96 18.38
CA ARG A 244 6.33 -6.58 18.72
C ARG A 244 6.46 -5.92 20.10
N ILE A 245 5.42 -5.21 20.53
CA ILE A 245 5.38 -4.63 21.88
C ILE A 245 5.04 -5.71 22.90
N GLY A 246 4.21 -6.67 22.49
CA GLY A 246 3.74 -7.79 23.32
C GLY A 246 2.60 -7.40 24.24
N ALA A 247 2.85 -6.67 25.33
CA ALA A 247 1.84 -6.32 26.31
C ALA A 247 1.77 -4.81 26.54
N PHE A 248 0.56 -4.26 26.52
CA PHE A 248 0.28 -2.88 26.90
C PHE A 248 -0.21 -2.85 28.37
N ARG A 249 0.43 -2.03 29.18
CA ARG A 249 0.06 -1.92 30.60
C ARG A 249 -1.26 -1.18 30.79
N THR A 250 -1.43 -0.06 30.09
CA THR A 250 -2.60 0.81 30.17
C THR A 250 -3.21 1.09 28.79
N LEU A 251 -4.44 1.59 28.78
CA LEU A 251 -5.07 2.08 27.55
C LEU A 251 -4.28 3.25 26.94
N GLN A 252 -3.73 4.12 27.76
CA GLN A 252 -2.92 5.26 27.32
C GLN A 252 -1.63 4.80 26.63
N ASP A 253 -0.96 3.76 27.13
CA ASP A 253 0.22 3.19 26.46
C ASP A 253 -0.15 2.67 25.07
N LEU A 254 -1.28 1.98 24.96
CA LEU A 254 -1.81 1.49 23.68
C LEU A 254 -2.15 2.64 22.74
N GLU A 255 -2.87 3.64 23.22
CA GLU A 255 -3.26 4.83 22.43
C GLU A 255 -2.04 5.59 21.91
N GLN A 256 -1.03 5.81 22.78
CA GLN A 256 0.22 6.48 22.38
C GLN A 256 0.96 5.69 21.28
N HIS A 257 1.02 4.36 21.40
CA HIS A 257 1.60 3.51 20.37
C HIS A 257 0.81 3.61 19.05
N LEU A 258 -0.52 3.51 19.12
CA LEU A 258 -1.41 3.62 17.97
C LEU A 258 -1.28 4.96 17.26
N LYS A 259 -1.19 6.07 17.98
CA LYS A 259 -0.97 7.41 17.42
C LYS A 259 0.30 7.46 16.55
N GLY A 260 1.40 6.92 17.05
CA GLY A 260 2.65 6.80 16.29
C GLY A 260 2.53 5.88 15.08
N PHE A 261 1.89 4.73 15.25
CA PHE A 261 1.66 3.75 14.21
C PHE A 261 0.80 4.30 13.06
N TYR A 262 -0.36 4.89 13.34
CA TYR A 262 -1.26 5.42 12.31
C TYR A 262 -0.65 6.58 11.54
N LYS A 263 0.11 7.45 12.23
CA LYS A 263 0.88 8.51 11.57
C LYS A 263 1.91 7.90 10.60
N THR A 264 2.71 6.94 11.08
CA THR A 264 3.73 6.26 10.25
C THR A 264 3.09 5.51 9.09
N TYR A 265 1.96 4.84 9.31
CA TYR A 265 1.21 4.14 8.28
C TYR A 265 0.77 5.07 7.17
N ASN A 266 0.13 6.19 7.49
CA ASN A 266 -0.41 7.13 6.51
C ASN A 266 0.67 7.96 5.79
N GLU A 267 1.77 8.33 6.49
CA GLU A 267 2.70 9.36 6.00
C GLU A 267 4.07 8.81 5.56
N VAL A 268 4.48 7.67 6.08
CA VAL A 268 5.85 7.15 5.89
C VAL A 268 5.88 5.78 5.23
N ARG A 269 4.99 4.86 5.66
CA ARG A 269 5.01 3.48 5.21
C ARG A 269 4.69 3.35 3.73
N LEU A 270 5.58 2.70 2.97
CA LEU A 270 5.41 2.46 1.54
C LEU A 270 4.51 1.25 1.27
N HIS A 271 3.53 1.42 0.39
CA HIS A 271 2.58 0.38 0.01
C HIS A 271 2.81 -0.10 -1.43
N GLY A 272 3.02 -1.40 -1.60
CA GLY A 272 3.26 -1.98 -2.93
C GLY A 272 2.09 -1.82 -3.91
N SER A 273 0.85 -1.74 -3.44
CA SER A 273 -0.33 -1.47 -4.26
C SER A 273 -0.43 -0.01 -4.72
N LEU A 274 0.26 0.92 -4.05
CA LEU A 274 0.28 2.35 -4.33
C LEU A 274 1.59 2.79 -5.03
N ASP A 275 2.16 1.92 -5.85
CA ASP A 275 3.46 2.11 -6.50
C ASP A 275 4.58 2.49 -5.52
N HIS A 276 4.57 1.88 -4.33
CA HIS A 276 5.50 2.15 -3.24
C HIS A 276 5.50 3.61 -2.74
N LEU A 277 4.32 4.23 -2.68
CA LEU A 277 4.12 5.52 -2.03
C LEU A 277 3.40 5.34 -0.69
N PRO A 278 3.59 6.27 0.29
CA PRO A 278 2.73 6.34 1.47
C PRO A 278 1.30 6.77 1.08
N PRO A 279 0.26 6.33 1.80
CA PRO A 279 -1.14 6.62 1.50
C PRO A 279 -1.46 8.10 1.26
N LYS A 280 -1.11 8.99 2.19
CA LYS A 280 -1.36 10.43 2.06
C LYS A 280 -0.61 11.05 0.88
N ARG A 281 0.64 10.62 0.62
CA ARG A 281 1.42 11.11 -0.51
C ARG A 281 0.84 10.61 -1.84
N PHE A 282 0.41 9.36 -1.90
CA PHE A 282 -0.30 8.81 -3.07
C PHE A 282 -1.57 9.60 -3.36
N TRP A 283 -2.38 9.90 -2.35
CA TRP A 283 -3.61 10.67 -2.49
C TRP A 283 -3.33 12.06 -3.10
N LYS A 284 -2.37 12.79 -2.52
CA LYS A 284 -1.95 14.10 -3.03
C LYS A 284 -1.53 14.04 -4.51
N LEU A 285 -0.66 13.09 -4.86
CA LEU A 285 -0.18 12.92 -6.25
C LEU A 285 -1.29 12.49 -7.21
N TRP A 286 -2.27 11.71 -6.72
CA TRP A 286 -3.46 11.37 -7.51
C TRP A 286 -4.29 12.63 -7.83
N GLN A 287 -4.49 13.53 -6.87
CA GLN A 287 -5.18 14.81 -7.09
C GLN A 287 -4.44 15.73 -8.07
N GLU A 288 -3.10 15.68 -8.04
CA GLU A 288 -2.24 16.42 -8.97
C GLU A 288 -2.20 15.78 -10.39
N GLY A 289 -2.90 14.65 -10.61
CA GLY A 289 -2.92 13.94 -11.90
C GLY A 289 -1.61 13.22 -12.23
N LEU A 290 -0.76 12.96 -11.24
CA LEU A 290 0.54 12.30 -11.40
C LEU A 290 0.47 10.77 -11.19
N ILE A 291 -0.71 10.22 -10.92
CA ILE A 291 -0.96 8.78 -10.77
C ILE A 291 -1.86 8.29 -11.91
N GLU A 292 -1.37 7.32 -12.66
CA GLU A 292 -2.14 6.57 -13.64
C GLU A 292 -2.68 5.28 -13.00
N SER A 293 -3.99 5.02 -13.19
CA SER A 293 -4.64 3.78 -12.73
C SER A 293 -4.96 2.89 -13.91
N ILE A 294 -4.24 1.77 -14.05
CA ILE A 294 -4.34 0.85 -15.16
C ILE A 294 -5.14 -0.37 -14.72
N GLU A 295 -6.26 -0.65 -15.38
CA GLU A 295 -7.02 -1.88 -15.17
C GLU A 295 -6.27 -3.08 -15.73
N ARG A 296 -6.24 -4.18 -14.97
CA ARG A 296 -5.60 -5.44 -15.39
C ARG A 296 -6.64 -6.55 -15.42
N LYS A 297 -6.73 -7.22 -16.56
CA LYS A 297 -7.62 -8.36 -16.73
C LYS A 297 -7.48 -9.36 -15.56
N ASN A 298 -8.56 -9.58 -14.81
CA ASN A 298 -8.64 -10.49 -13.66
C ASN A 298 -7.71 -10.18 -12.45
N LYS A 299 -7.06 -9.01 -12.38
CA LYS A 299 -6.10 -8.68 -11.31
C LYS A 299 -6.36 -7.35 -10.61
N GLY A 300 -7.48 -6.66 -10.93
CA GLY A 300 -7.79 -5.32 -10.42
C GLY A 300 -6.82 -4.26 -10.93
N ARG A 301 -6.92 -3.05 -10.37
CA ARG A 301 -6.12 -1.91 -10.81
C ARG A 301 -4.67 -1.99 -10.34
N ARG A 302 -3.81 -1.43 -11.17
CA ARG A 302 -2.44 -1.11 -10.82
C ARG A 302 -2.27 0.40 -10.93
N HIS A 303 -1.81 0.99 -9.87
CA HIS A 303 -1.39 2.39 -9.86
C HIS A 303 0.07 2.51 -10.29
N LYS A 304 0.36 3.57 -11.02
CA LYS A 304 1.71 3.88 -11.50
C LYS A 304 1.94 5.38 -11.40
N LEU A 305 3.04 5.77 -10.78
CA LEU A 305 3.52 7.14 -10.76
C LEU A 305 4.04 7.51 -12.15
N LEU A 306 3.62 8.66 -12.67
CA LEU A 306 3.97 9.14 -14.02
C LEU A 306 5.37 9.75 -14.10
N ILE A 307 5.94 10.14 -12.96
CA ILE A 307 7.30 10.68 -12.83
C ILE A 307 8.18 9.71 -12.03
N PRO A 308 9.50 9.74 -12.20
CA PRO A 308 10.40 8.94 -11.38
C PRO A 308 10.33 9.31 -9.90
N HIS A 309 10.37 8.31 -8.98
CA HIS A 309 10.30 8.54 -7.54
C HIS A 309 11.39 9.50 -7.01
N TYR A 310 12.59 9.54 -7.61
CA TYR A 310 13.67 10.45 -7.18
C TYR A 310 13.37 11.93 -7.46
N GLU A 311 12.49 12.23 -8.39
CA GLU A 311 12.03 13.62 -8.64
C GLU A 311 11.12 14.13 -7.53
N LEU A 312 10.57 13.25 -6.71
CA LEU A 312 9.79 13.60 -5.53
C LEU A 312 10.64 13.95 -4.30
N SER A 313 11.97 13.84 -4.37
CA SER A 313 12.89 14.02 -3.23
C SER A 313 13.10 15.48 -2.81
N GLY A 314 12.61 16.46 -3.59
CA GLY A 314 12.61 17.87 -3.22
C GLY A 314 11.29 18.28 -2.57
N SER A 315 11.27 18.66 -1.31
CA SER A 315 10.12 19.31 -0.67
C SER A 315 9.75 20.57 -1.44
N GLY A 316 8.57 20.61 -2.02
CA GLY A 316 7.94 21.78 -2.67
C GLY A 316 7.81 21.63 -4.16
N HIS A 317 6.96 20.72 -4.65
CA HIS A 317 6.34 20.87 -5.95
C HIS A 317 5.27 21.96 -5.87
N GLN A 318 5.70 23.22 -5.87
CA GLN A 318 4.94 24.32 -6.43
C GLN A 318 5.52 24.57 -7.82
N LYS A 319 5.25 23.71 -8.77
CA LYS A 319 5.10 24.13 -10.17
C LYS A 319 3.61 24.33 -10.33
N GLU A 320 3.23 25.57 -10.60
CA GLU A 320 2.01 25.91 -11.30
C GLU A 320 2.00 25.13 -12.63
N HIS A 321 1.62 23.89 -12.57
CA HIS A 321 1.10 23.21 -13.74
C HIS A 321 -0.34 23.69 -13.85
N SER A 322 -0.57 24.61 -14.79
CA SER A 322 -1.91 24.91 -15.29
C SER A 322 -2.72 23.63 -15.30
N ALA A 323 -3.78 23.61 -14.49
CA ALA A 323 -4.68 22.49 -14.34
C ALA A 323 -5.12 22.03 -15.74
N ARG A 324 -4.61 20.91 -16.21
CA ARG A 324 -5.24 20.21 -17.33
C ARG A 324 -6.59 19.76 -16.83
N PRO A 325 -7.68 20.10 -17.54
CA PRO A 325 -9.01 19.69 -17.14
C PRO A 325 -9.04 18.16 -17.06
N LEU A 326 -9.68 17.62 -16.02
CA LEU A 326 -9.96 16.22 -15.78
C LEU A 326 -10.21 15.50 -17.10
N GLY A 327 -9.33 14.59 -17.49
CA GLY A 327 -9.39 13.87 -18.74
C GLY A 327 -10.76 13.22 -18.90
N ARG A 328 -11.41 13.46 -20.02
CA ARG A 328 -12.64 12.82 -20.45
C ARG A 328 -12.51 11.31 -20.22
N ILE A 329 -13.32 10.79 -19.33
CA ILE A 329 -13.61 9.36 -19.22
C ILE A 329 -14.16 8.96 -20.61
N LYS A 330 -13.39 8.18 -21.36
CA LYS A 330 -13.89 7.54 -22.58
C LYS A 330 -14.88 6.47 -22.14
N ASN A 331 -16.16 6.84 -22.05
CA ASN A 331 -17.26 5.88 -22.01
C ASN A 331 -17.37 5.21 -23.39
N THR A 332 -16.73 4.06 -23.55
CA THR A 332 -17.08 3.10 -24.58
C THR A 332 -17.98 2.03 -23.95
N ALA A 333 -19.20 2.41 -23.63
CA ALA A 333 -20.30 1.48 -23.50
C ALA A 333 -21.08 1.54 -24.82
N THR A 334 -20.75 0.65 -25.73
CA THR A 334 -21.60 0.32 -26.88
C THR A 334 -22.81 -0.41 -26.32
N VAL A 335 -23.93 0.29 -26.26
CA VAL A 335 -25.25 -0.33 -26.07
C VAL A 335 -25.53 -1.11 -27.36
N ALA A 336 -25.47 -2.44 -27.31
CA ALA A 336 -26.10 -3.28 -28.30
C ALA A 336 -27.59 -3.36 -27.96
N ALA A 337 -28.41 -2.74 -28.78
CA ALA A 337 -29.85 -2.98 -28.84
C ALA A 337 -30.07 -4.32 -29.55
N VAL A 338 -30.78 -5.23 -28.93
CA VAL A 338 -31.93 -6.02 -29.39
C VAL A 338 -32.61 -6.59 -28.16
#